data_6502ddf6db1703024b214b639136f9b0
#
_entry.id   6502ddf6db1703024b214b639136f9b0
#
_cell.length_a   1.000
_cell.length_b   1.000
_cell.length_c   1.000
_cell.angle_alpha   90.00
_cell.angle_beta   90.00
_cell.angle_gamma   90.00
#
_symmetry.space_group_name_H-M   'P 1'
#
loop_
_entity.id
_entity.type
_entity.pdbx_description
1 polymer ?
#
loop_
_entity_poly.entity_id
_entity_poly.type
_entity_poly.pdbx_seq_one_letter_code
_entity_poly.pdbx_strand_id
1 'polypeptide(L)'
;MKKTFTIVFSLILLAGLILFSGRAPDGAYRILPGYSPDPNQWWQQSPLEPGRETDARIGQDKITERDTRQSAAAQAVHPPAEKQILFGDTHVHTTNSADAFMYSLPLMHGARGAYPPAFACDYARFISQLDFYFLTDHAESFTPRQWQDSIRSVQQCNRLAGDPENPDLVAFIGWEWTQVGATAEQHYGHHNVLFKDDDPALLPRRPIAASGAGVATVAARSTSSRLPSSLGIVDPRHRNYYADYNRWIEEMAAVPACDPSVPSPSLPAECFESVASPGELYRKLDEWGYDNIVIPHGTSWGFYTPPGASWRHQLRDGDPSRTGLIEVYSGHGSSEVYRDFVSRRRNEQGQWGCPEPQENLSLIHIS
;
A
#
# COMPACT_ATOMS: atom_id res chain seq x y z
N MET A 1 15.97 43.46 -31.89
CA MET A 1 15.21 42.20 -31.95
C MET A 1 16.03 40.98 -31.50
N LYS A 2 17.20 40.64 -32.05
CA LYS A 2 17.98 39.44 -31.61
C LYS A 2 18.36 39.45 -30.13
N LYS A 3 18.83 40.59 -29.57
CA LYS A 3 19.19 40.68 -28.13
C LYS A 3 18.01 40.52 -27.20
N THR A 4 16.84 41.04 -27.57
CA THR A 4 15.62 40.91 -26.77
C THR A 4 15.10 39.47 -26.76
N PHE A 5 15.17 38.77 -27.91
CA PHE A 5 14.78 37.37 -28.02
C PHE A 5 15.70 36.45 -27.18
N THR A 6 17.02 36.71 -27.19
CA THR A 6 17.98 35.96 -26.39
C THR A 6 17.73 36.16 -24.89
N ILE A 7 17.43 37.36 -24.43
CA ILE A 7 17.12 37.63 -23.02
C ILE A 7 15.83 36.93 -22.59
N VAL A 8 14.76 37.01 -23.38
CA VAL A 8 13.48 36.35 -23.08
C VAL A 8 13.64 34.83 -23.07
N PHE A 9 14.36 34.27 -24.04
CA PHE A 9 14.65 32.85 -24.10
C PHE A 9 15.49 32.35 -22.92
N SER A 10 16.51 33.15 -22.52
CA SER A 10 17.32 32.82 -21.34
C SER A 10 16.53 32.90 -20.03
N LEU A 11 15.61 33.85 -19.91
CA LEU A 11 14.71 33.93 -18.75
C LEU A 11 13.71 32.79 -18.68
N ILE A 12 13.19 32.35 -19.83
CA ILE A 12 12.32 31.18 -19.91
C ILE A 12 13.09 29.89 -19.57
N LEU A 13 14.34 29.77 -20.07
CA LEU A 13 15.22 28.64 -19.73
C LEU A 13 15.60 28.64 -18.24
N LEU A 14 15.91 29.81 -17.67
CA LEU A 14 16.22 29.96 -16.26
C LEU A 14 15.00 29.69 -15.38
N ALA A 15 13.83 30.16 -15.73
CA ALA A 15 12.57 29.84 -15.06
C ALA A 15 12.25 28.34 -15.18
N GLY A 16 12.46 27.73 -16.35
CA GLY A 16 12.37 26.31 -16.55
C GLY A 16 13.37 25.53 -15.69
N LEU A 17 14.61 25.93 -15.63
CA LEU A 17 15.64 25.32 -14.79
C LEU A 17 15.33 25.43 -13.30
N ILE A 18 14.79 26.55 -12.84
CA ILE A 18 14.35 26.74 -11.44
C ILE A 18 13.15 25.84 -11.14
N LEU A 19 12.17 25.77 -12.04
CA LEU A 19 11.00 24.89 -11.92
C LEU A 19 11.38 23.40 -11.97
N PHE A 20 12.36 23.04 -12.81
CA PHE A 20 12.84 21.66 -12.93
C PHE A 20 13.83 21.26 -11.84
N SER A 21 14.57 22.18 -11.25
CA SER A 21 15.59 21.84 -10.25
C SER A 21 15.02 21.51 -8.87
N GLY A 22 13.75 21.83 -8.61
CA GLY A 22 13.12 21.67 -7.29
C GLY A 22 13.82 22.44 -6.17
N ARG A 23 14.86 23.24 -6.50
CA ARG A 23 15.56 24.14 -5.61
C ARG A 23 15.15 25.56 -5.97
N ALA A 24 13.94 25.95 -5.55
CA ALA A 24 13.67 27.37 -5.47
C ALA A 24 14.54 27.95 -4.33
N PRO A 25 15.15 29.14 -4.54
CA PRO A 25 15.73 29.88 -3.43
C PRO A 25 14.70 30.03 -2.32
N ASP A 26 15.10 30.00 -1.05
CA ASP A 26 14.26 29.98 0.16
C ASP A 26 13.15 31.06 0.25
N GLY A 27 12.85 31.76 -0.75
CA GLY A 27 11.79 32.76 -0.84
C GLY A 27 10.73 32.50 -1.91
N ALA A 28 10.96 31.63 -2.88
CA ALA A 28 10.06 31.48 -4.02
C ALA A 28 8.74 30.75 -3.67
N TYR A 29 8.75 29.90 -2.66
CA TYR A 29 7.53 29.22 -2.16
C TYR A 29 6.60 30.14 -1.37
N ARG A 30 7.08 31.31 -0.91
CA ARG A 30 6.27 32.31 -0.19
C ARG A 30 5.21 33.01 -1.05
N ILE A 31 5.28 32.83 -2.37
CA ILE A 31 4.38 33.50 -3.32
C ILE A 31 3.06 32.75 -3.47
N LEU A 32 2.96 31.52 -2.93
CA LEU A 32 1.77 30.70 -3.06
C LEU A 32 0.94 30.76 -1.77
N PRO A 33 -0.28 31.29 -1.81
CA PRO A 33 -1.15 31.31 -0.64
C PRO A 33 -1.40 29.91 -0.08
N GLY A 34 -1.15 29.71 1.20
CA GLY A 34 -1.40 28.43 1.90
C GLY A 34 -0.22 27.48 2.00
N TYR A 35 0.98 27.87 1.53
CA TYR A 35 2.18 27.03 1.60
C TYR A 35 3.08 27.43 2.78
N SER A 36 3.37 26.51 3.69
CA SER A 36 4.35 26.74 4.77
C SER A 36 5.78 26.60 4.22
N PRO A 37 6.67 27.56 4.48
CA PRO A 37 7.99 27.60 3.87
C PRO A 37 9.03 26.69 4.49
N ASP A 38 8.72 26.02 5.62
CA ASP A 38 9.70 25.17 6.30
C ASP A 38 9.27 23.71 6.27
N PRO A 39 9.83 22.91 5.33
CA PRO A 39 9.54 21.49 5.26
C PRO A 39 9.98 20.74 6.51
N ASN A 40 10.86 21.29 7.37
CA ASN A 40 11.33 20.64 8.59
C ASN A 40 10.53 20.99 9.83
N GLN A 41 9.58 21.94 9.77
CA GLN A 41 8.84 22.36 10.95
C GLN A 41 7.37 21.95 10.97
N TRP A 42 6.72 21.75 9.82
CA TRP A 42 5.29 21.52 9.80
C TRP A 42 4.87 20.15 10.37
N TRP A 43 5.69 19.11 10.24
CA TRP A 43 5.43 17.80 10.87
C TRP A 43 5.85 17.72 12.35
N GLN A 44 6.70 18.65 12.81
CA GLN A 44 7.12 18.72 14.21
C GLN A 44 6.16 19.54 15.08
N GLN A 45 5.41 20.47 14.49
CA GLN A 45 4.62 21.46 15.21
C GLN A 45 3.14 21.11 15.36
N SER A 46 2.63 20.17 14.62
CA SER A 46 1.27 19.68 14.82
C SER A 46 1.26 18.18 14.67
N PRO A 47 0.77 17.42 15.63
CA PRO A 47 0.25 16.11 15.32
C PRO A 47 -0.90 16.38 14.33
N LEU A 48 -0.61 16.28 13.03
CA LEU A 48 -1.69 16.20 12.06
C LEU A 48 -2.48 14.99 12.47
N GLU A 49 -3.72 15.24 12.86
CA GLU A 49 -4.61 14.12 13.05
C GLU A 49 -4.76 13.40 11.71
N PRO A 50 -4.75 12.07 11.70
CA PRO A 50 -5.05 11.29 10.52
C PRO A 50 -6.45 11.67 10.11
N GLY A 51 -6.76 12.40 9.16
CA GLY A 51 -8.11 12.78 8.74
C GLY A 51 -9.21 12.53 9.80
N ARG A 52 -10.36 13.04 9.60
CA ARG A 52 -11.46 12.80 10.53
C ARG A 52 -12.50 11.92 9.83
N GLU A 53 -12.75 10.75 10.40
CA GLU A 53 -13.88 9.92 10.02
C GLU A 53 -15.17 10.67 10.34
N THR A 54 -16.24 10.40 9.59
CA THR A 54 -17.53 10.96 9.91
C THR A 54 -18.08 10.35 11.20
N ASP A 55 -18.71 11.17 12.04
CA ASP A 55 -19.40 10.71 13.26
C ASP A 55 -20.70 9.97 12.93
N ALA A 56 -21.12 9.93 11.67
CA ALA A 56 -22.30 9.20 11.25
C ALA A 56 -22.08 7.68 11.34
N ARG A 57 -23.16 6.96 11.60
CA ARG A 57 -23.19 5.50 11.67
C ARG A 57 -24.18 4.94 10.68
N ILE A 58 -24.02 3.67 10.34
CA ILE A 58 -25.05 2.94 9.60
C ILE A 58 -26.30 2.85 10.47
N GLY A 59 -27.46 3.15 9.90
CA GLY A 59 -28.74 3.06 10.62
C GLY A 59 -29.01 1.62 11.09
N GLN A 60 -29.63 1.49 12.28
CA GLN A 60 -29.93 0.18 12.87
C GLN A 60 -30.80 -0.72 11.98
N ASP A 61 -31.65 -0.14 11.14
CA ASP A 61 -32.42 -0.85 10.13
C ASP A 61 -31.53 -1.57 9.12
N LYS A 62 -30.43 -0.92 8.69
CA LYS A 62 -29.46 -1.49 7.77
C LYS A 62 -28.59 -2.58 8.41
N ILE A 63 -28.20 -2.39 9.67
CA ILE A 63 -27.50 -3.44 10.44
C ILE A 63 -28.41 -4.68 10.55
N THR A 64 -29.67 -4.51 10.91
CA THR A 64 -30.63 -5.62 11.01
C THR A 64 -30.88 -6.30 9.67
N GLU A 65 -30.93 -5.55 8.57
CA GLU A 65 -31.03 -6.11 7.22
C GLU A 65 -29.80 -6.93 6.85
N ARG A 66 -28.60 -6.45 7.20
CA ARG A 66 -27.33 -7.17 7.02
C ARG A 66 -27.31 -8.47 7.79
N ASP A 67 -27.62 -8.43 9.10
CA ASP A 67 -27.66 -9.60 9.97
C ASP A 67 -28.65 -10.65 9.48
N THR A 68 -29.77 -10.21 8.94
CA THR A 68 -30.76 -11.11 8.31
C THR A 68 -30.20 -11.79 7.09
N ARG A 69 -29.50 -11.06 6.22
CA ARG A 69 -28.86 -11.64 5.02
C ARG A 69 -27.74 -12.60 5.38
N GLN A 70 -26.89 -12.25 6.34
CA GLN A 70 -25.82 -13.13 6.84
C GLN A 70 -26.37 -14.41 7.44
N SER A 71 -27.42 -14.31 8.26
CA SER A 71 -28.10 -15.48 8.85
C SER A 71 -28.70 -16.39 7.78
N ALA A 72 -29.33 -15.83 6.75
CA ALA A 72 -29.86 -16.61 5.63
C ALA A 72 -28.74 -17.30 4.82
N ALA A 73 -27.62 -16.61 4.57
CA ALA A 73 -26.47 -17.18 3.89
C ALA A 73 -25.83 -18.31 4.74
N ALA A 74 -25.71 -18.11 6.05
CA ALA A 74 -25.21 -19.13 6.97
C ALA A 74 -26.10 -20.37 6.97
N GLN A 75 -27.41 -20.20 6.99
CA GLN A 75 -28.35 -21.34 6.90
C GLN A 75 -28.20 -22.12 5.59
N ALA A 76 -27.94 -21.42 4.46
CA ALA A 76 -27.79 -22.06 3.16
C ALA A 76 -26.52 -22.94 3.05
N VAL A 77 -25.43 -22.55 3.71
CA VAL A 77 -24.14 -23.26 3.65
C VAL A 77 -23.86 -24.12 4.89
N HIS A 78 -24.75 -24.09 5.88
CA HIS A 78 -24.67 -24.89 7.11
C HIS A 78 -23.27 -24.81 7.79
N PRO A 79 -22.72 -23.61 8.07
CA PRO A 79 -21.47 -23.51 8.80
C PRO A 79 -21.64 -24.03 10.23
N PRO A 80 -20.57 -24.39 10.93
CA PRO A 80 -20.64 -24.67 12.37
C PRO A 80 -21.35 -23.52 13.08
N ALA A 81 -22.19 -23.83 14.05
CA ALA A 81 -23.06 -22.83 14.74
C ALA A 81 -22.32 -21.65 15.38
N GLU A 82 -21.02 -21.82 15.60
CA GLU A 82 -20.14 -20.80 16.20
C GLU A 82 -19.49 -19.86 15.16
N LYS A 83 -19.71 -20.09 13.86
CA LYS A 83 -19.10 -19.29 12.80
C LYS A 83 -20.11 -18.36 12.14
N GLN A 84 -19.68 -17.13 11.89
CA GLN A 84 -20.41 -16.14 11.11
C GLN A 84 -19.85 -16.05 9.70
N ILE A 85 -20.69 -15.66 8.75
CA ILE A 85 -20.26 -15.30 7.39
C ILE A 85 -20.16 -13.79 7.33
N LEU A 86 -18.93 -13.28 7.20
CA LEU A 86 -18.63 -11.86 7.12
C LEU A 86 -18.03 -11.53 5.76
N PHE A 87 -18.31 -10.33 5.28
CA PHE A 87 -17.80 -9.81 4.03
C PHE A 87 -16.83 -8.67 4.32
N GLY A 88 -15.59 -8.82 3.89
CA GLY A 88 -14.56 -7.82 4.17
C GLY A 88 -13.52 -7.74 3.07
N ASP A 89 -12.62 -6.77 3.25
CA ASP A 89 -11.48 -6.55 2.37
C ASP A 89 -10.20 -6.62 3.19
N THR A 90 -9.29 -7.51 2.82
CA THR A 90 -7.99 -7.70 3.49
C THR A 90 -6.86 -6.96 2.80
N HIS A 91 -7.18 -6.10 1.80
CA HIS A 91 -6.18 -5.45 0.96
C HIS A 91 -6.61 -4.03 0.56
N VAL A 92 -6.42 -3.08 1.48
CA VAL A 92 -6.86 -1.69 1.28
C VAL A 92 -5.67 -0.73 1.35
N HIS A 93 -5.49 0.07 0.29
CA HIS A 93 -4.48 1.11 0.20
C HIS A 93 -5.06 2.51 0.34
N THR A 94 -4.25 3.40 0.89
CA THR A 94 -4.52 4.83 1.01
C THR A 94 -3.42 5.65 0.37
N THR A 95 -3.40 6.96 0.59
CA THR A 95 -2.29 7.81 0.18
C THR A 95 -0.99 7.56 0.93
N ASN A 96 -0.97 6.64 1.89
CA ASN A 96 0.26 6.16 2.51
C ASN A 96 0.98 5.12 1.64
N SER A 97 0.35 4.64 0.56
CA SER A 97 0.98 3.82 -0.48
C SER A 97 1.41 4.68 -1.66
N ALA A 98 2.65 4.50 -2.15
CA ALA A 98 3.22 5.29 -3.23
C ALA A 98 2.43 5.19 -4.53
N ASP A 99 2.00 4.01 -4.87
CA ASP A 99 1.22 3.71 -6.07
C ASP A 99 -0.21 4.26 -5.95
N ALA A 100 -0.89 4.03 -4.84
CA ALA A 100 -2.24 4.54 -4.60
C ALA A 100 -2.24 6.08 -4.61
N PHE A 101 -1.24 6.74 -3.99
CA PHE A 101 -1.11 8.18 -4.06
C PHE A 101 -0.84 8.65 -5.50
N MET A 102 0.11 8.02 -6.19
CA MET A 102 0.43 8.36 -7.58
C MET A 102 -0.79 8.21 -8.50
N TYR A 103 -1.52 7.11 -8.38
CA TYR A 103 -2.74 6.87 -9.17
C TYR A 103 -3.88 7.83 -8.80
N SER A 104 -3.93 8.35 -7.59
CA SER A 104 -4.91 9.36 -7.19
C SER A 104 -4.64 10.76 -7.75
N LEU A 105 -3.49 10.99 -8.41
CA LEU A 105 -3.18 12.27 -9.04
C LEU A 105 -4.09 12.54 -10.25
N PRO A 106 -4.50 13.80 -10.47
CA PRO A 106 -5.51 14.14 -11.48
C PRO A 106 -5.18 13.70 -12.91
N LEU A 107 -3.92 13.80 -13.34
CA LEU A 107 -3.51 13.38 -14.69
C LEU A 107 -3.29 11.87 -14.84
N MET A 108 -3.30 11.11 -13.74
CA MET A 108 -3.14 9.66 -13.81
C MET A 108 -4.49 8.96 -14.02
N HIS A 109 -5.42 9.11 -13.08
CA HIS A 109 -6.75 8.51 -13.15
C HIS A 109 -7.89 9.52 -13.01
N GLY A 110 -7.61 10.82 -13.09
CA GLY A 110 -8.62 11.87 -12.94
C GLY A 110 -9.15 12.01 -11.51
N ALA A 111 -8.45 11.46 -10.53
CA ALA A 111 -8.82 11.56 -9.13
C ALA A 111 -8.56 12.97 -8.56
N ARG A 112 -8.96 13.21 -7.30
CA ARG A 112 -8.92 14.53 -6.68
C ARG A 112 -7.81 14.68 -5.65
N GLY A 113 -6.79 13.83 -5.71
CA GLY A 113 -5.64 13.87 -4.80
C GLY A 113 -5.75 12.88 -3.65
N ALA A 114 -5.37 13.32 -2.44
CA ALA A 114 -5.14 12.44 -1.31
C ALA A 114 -6.42 11.76 -0.75
N TYR A 115 -6.31 10.49 -0.47
CA TYR A 115 -7.32 9.68 0.21
C TYR A 115 -6.67 9.09 1.48
N PRO A 116 -6.77 9.79 2.63
CA PRO A 116 -6.12 9.37 3.87
C PRO A 116 -6.79 8.12 4.47
N PRO A 117 -6.16 7.47 5.48
CA PRO A 117 -6.74 6.31 6.17
C PRO A 117 -8.18 6.49 6.66
N ALA A 118 -8.54 7.68 7.14
CA ALA A 118 -9.91 8.00 7.55
C ALA A 118 -10.93 7.85 6.41
N PHE A 119 -10.53 8.16 5.17
CA PHE A 119 -11.40 7.97 4.02
C PHE A 119 -11.67 6.49 3.73
N ALA A 120 -10.71 5.60 3.99
CA ALA A 120 -10.90 4.16 3.85
C ALA A 120 -11.98 3.65 4.82
N CYS A 121 -12.00 4.14 6.05
CA CYS A 121 -13.06 3.82 7.02
C CYS A 121 -14.46 4.24 6.51
N ASP A 122 -14.60 5.49 6.10
CA ASP A 122 -15.89 6.00 5.60
C ASP A 122 -16.32 5.26 4.31
N TYR A 123 -15.37 4.94 3.43
CA TYR A 123 -15.67 4.21 2.21
C TYR A 123 -16.14 2.78 2.52
N ALA A 124 -15.44 2.07 3.40
CA ALA A 124 -15.79 0.72 3.82
C ALA A 124 -17.18 0.70 4.48
N ARG A 125 -17.47 1.66 5.35
CA ARG A 125 -18.72 1.77 6.09
C ARG A 125 -19.91 2.14 5.21
N PHE A 126 -19.81 3.22 4.42
CA PHE A 126 -20.98 3.82 3.75
C PHE A 126 -21.10 3.45 2.28
N ILE A 127 -20.00 3.14 1.59
CA ILE A 127 -20.00 2.86 0.16
C ILE A 127 -19.99 1.36 -0.10
N SER A 128 -18.98 0.66 0.40
CA SER A 128 -18.85 -0.79 0.20
C SER A 128 -19.67 -1.62 1.19
N GLN A 129 -20.06 -1.03 2.32
CA GLN A 129 -20.86 -1.68 3.37
C GLN A 129 -20.24 -3.01 3.83
N LEU A 130 -18.95 -2.99 4.12
CA LEU A 130 -18.19 -4.15 4.57
C LEU A 130 -18.47 -4.41 6.05
N ASP A 131 -18.30 -5.67 6.47
CA ASP A 131 -18.30 -6.03 7.89
C ASP A 131 -16.95 -5.75 8.53
N PHE A 132 -15.85 -5.87 7.74
CA PHE A 132 -14.50 -5.56 8.19
C PHE A 132 -13.59 -5.15 7.03
N TYR A 133 -12.49 -4.46 7.35
CA TYR A 133 -11.40 -4.25 6.41
C TYR A 133 -10.05 -4.20 7.12
N PHE A 134 -8.98 -4.46 6.36
CA PHE A 134 -7.60 -4.29 6.79
C PHE A 134 -6.94 -3.16 6.00
N LEU A 135 -6.36 -2.22 6.71
CA LEU A 135 -5.53 -1.18 6.12
C LEU A 135 -4.13 -1.75 5.88
N THR A 136 -3.71 -1.87 4.63
CA THR A 136 -2.49 -2.59 4.21
C THR A 136 -1.63 -1.77 3.26
N ASP A 137 -1.41 -0.50 3.56
CA ASP A 137 -0.51 0.34 2.78
C ASP A 137 0.89 -0.28 2.67
N HIS A 138 1.59 -0.06 1.56
CA HIS A 138 2.94 -0.59 1.34
C HIS A 138 3.92 -0.16 2.43
N ALA A 139 4.55 -1.13 3.10
CA ALA A 139 5.56 -0.88 4.12
C ALA A 139 6.74 -0.04 3.60
N GLU A 140 7.06 -0.19 2.31
CA GLU A 140 8.10 0.56 1.59
C GLU A 140 7.81 2.06 1.53
N SER A 141 6.55 2.42 1.69
CA SER A 141 6.03 3.77 1.55
C SER A 141 5.76 4.48 2.87
N PHE A 142 5.83 3.80 3.98
CA PHE A 142 5.58 4.40 5.29
C PHE A 142 6.76 5.22 5.80
N THR A 143 6.46 6.40 6.33
CA THR A 143 7.27 7.00 7.40
C THR A 143 6.78 6.45 8.75
N PRO A 144 7.62 6.45 9.78
CA PRO A 144 7.19 6.03 11.14
C PRO A 144 5.98 6.79 11.65
N ARG A 145 5.86 8.06 11.26
CA ARG A 145 4.70 8.90 11.58
C ARG A 145 3.42 8.42 10.91
N GLN A 146 3.46 8.16 9.61
CA GLN A 146 2.29 7.67 8.87
C GLN A 146 1.81 6.34 9.39
N TRP A 147 2.71 5.47 9.86
CA TRP A 147 2.34 4.24 10.55
C TRP A 147 1.52 4.53 11.81
N GLN A 148 1.98 5.46 12.65
CA GLN A 148 1.24 5.85 13.85
C GLN A 148 -0.09 6.55 13.52
N ASP A 149 -0.15 7.31 12.46
CA ASP A 149 -1.38 7.97 11.98
C ASP A 149 -2.38 6.91 11.49
N SER A 150 -1.94 5.87 10.79
CA SER A 150 -2.78 4.76 10.35
C SER A 150 -3.36 3.96 11.52
N ILE A 151 -2.55 3.66 12.55
CA ILE A 151 -3.03 3.02 13.79
C ILE A 151 -4.11 3.88 14.45
N ARG A 152 -3.86 5.19 14.59
CA ARG A 152 -4.85 6.11 15.18
C ARG A 152 -6.15 6.17 14.39
N SER A 153 -6.07 6.14 13.07
CA SER A 153 -7.24 6.14 12.19
C SER A 153 -8.06 4.86 12.36
N VAL A 154 -7.41 3.69 12.39
CA VAL A 154 -8.09 2.41 12.68
C VAL A 154 -8.78 2.44 14.04
N GLN A 155 -8.08 2.90 15.07
CA GLN A 155 -8.67 3.05 16.42
C GLN A 155 -9.87 4.01 16.44
N GLN A 156 -9.80 5.11 15.69
CA GLN A 156 -10.90 6.06 15.59
C GLN A 156 -12.08 5.41 14.86
N CYS A 157 -11.85 4.71 13.77
CA CYS A 157 -12.86 3.96 13.04
C CYS A 157 -13.60 2.96 13.95
N ASN A 158 -12.86 2.17 14.74
CA ASN A 158 -13.43 1.20 15.67
C ASN A 158 -14.21 1.88 16.82
N ARG A 159 -13.75 3.02 17.35
CA ARG A 159 -14.51 3.77 18.36
C ARG A 159 -15.86 4.29 17.86
N LEU A 160 -15.97 4.52 16.56
CA LEU A 160 -17.22 4.96 15.92
C LEU A 160 -18.14 3.79 15.55
N ALA A 161 -17.69 2.55 15.64
CA ALA A 161 -18.44 1.37 15.19
C ALA A 161 -19.70 1.03 15.99
N GLY A 162 -19.91 1.64 17.11
CA GLY A 162 -21.14 1.50 17.91
C GLY A 162 -21.02 0.47 19.01
N ASP A 163 -21.93 -0.49 19.02
CA ASP A 163 -21.94 -1.57 19.99
C ASP A 163 -20.79 -2.55 19.70
N PRO A 164 -19.86 -2.77 20.64
CA PRO A 164 -18.76 -3.71 20.45
C PRO A 164 -19.22 -5.16 20.18
N GLU A 165 -20.39 -5.56 20.65
CA GLU A 165 -20.96 -6.89 20.42
C GLU A 165 -21.62 -7.03 19.04
N ASN A 166 -21.97 -5.89 18.42
CA ASN A 166 -22.53 -5.82 17.07
C ASN A 166 -22.09 -4.52 16.37
N PRO A 167 -20.79 -4.40 16.03
CA PRO A 167 -20.25 -3.21 15.39
C PRO A 167 -20.78 -3.05 13.96
N ASP A 168 -20.90 -1.83 13.49
CA ASP A 168 -21.29 -1.56 12.11
C ASP A 168 -20.14 -1.84 11.12
N LEU A 169 -18.90 -1.81 11.57
CA LEU A 169 -17.69 -2.09 10.82
C LEU A 169 -16.56 -2.39 11.81
N VAL A 170 -15.68 -3.33 11.46
CA VAL A 170 -14.42 -3.56 12.20
C VAL A 170 -13.25 -3.24 11.30
N ALA A 171 -12.40 -2.31 11.74
CA ALA A 171 -11.17 -1.95 11.05
C ALA A 171 -9.97 -2.62 11.71
N PHE A 172 -9.07 -3.13 10.90
CA PHE A 172 -7.80 -3.73 11.33
C PHE A 172 -6.62 -3.01 10.69
N ILE A 173 -5.45 -3.14 11.31
CA ILE A 173 -4.20 -2.56 10.82
C ILE A 173 -3.27 -3.64 10.29
N GLY A 174 -2.54 -3.31 9.26
CA GLY A 174 -1.50 -4.13 8.68
C GLY A 174 -0.61 -3.32 7.76
N TRP A 175 0.18 -4.00 6.99
CA TRP A 175 0.95 -3.42 5.89
C TRP A 175 1.13 -4.45 4.78
N GLU A 176 1.43 -3.98 3.58
CA GLU A 176 1.87 -4.82 2.50
C GLU A 176 3.40 -4.80 2.40
N TRP A 177 4.00 -5.98 2.43
CA TRP A 177 5.42 -6.20 2.15
C TRP A 177 5.59 -6.57 0.68
N THR A 178 6.37 -5.79 -0.09
CA THR A 178 6.42 -5.88 -1.55
C THR A 178 7.82 -6.22 -2.05
N GLN A 179 8.12 -7.51 -2.25
CA GLN A 179 9.40 -7.99 -2.76
C GLN A 179 9.29 -8.35 -4.25
N VAL A 180 9.39 -7.34 -5.08
CA VAL A 180 9.42 -7.46 -6.53
C VAL A 180 10.86 -7.56 -7.00
N GLY A 181 11.24 -8.73 -7.54
CA GLY A 181 12.56 -8.98 -8.09
C GLY A 181 12.61 -8.89 -9.60
N ALA A 182 13.80 -8.63 -10.16
CA ALA A 182 14.03 -8.63 -11.61
C ALA A 182 14.08 -10.05 -12.21
N THR A 183 14.30 -11.07 -11.40
CA THR A 183 14.35 -12.49 -11.78
C THR A 183 13.37 -13.29 -10.96
N ALA A 184 12.99 -14.47 -11.47
CA ALA A 184 12.09 -15.38 -10.78
C ALA A 184 12.59 -15.77 -9.38
N GLU A 185 13.90 -15.90 -9.21
CA GLU A 185 14.54 -16.30 -7.96
C GLU A 185 14.49 -15.20 -6.89
N GLN A 186 14.37 -13.95 -7.31
CA GLN A 186 14.33 -12.77 -6.42
C GLN A 186 12.91 -12.25 -6.21
N HIS A 187 11.94 -12.82 -6.92
CA HIS A 187 10.55 -12.37 -6.87
C HIS A 187 9.75 -13.22 -5.89
N TYR A 188 9.31 -12.60 -4.82
CA TYR A 188 8.43 -13.20 -3.83
C TYR A 188 6.98 -12.65 -3.92
N GLY A 189 6.76 -11.66 -4.79
CA GLY A 189 5.47 -10.98 -4.88
C GLY A 189 5.21 -10.11 -3.66
N HIS A 190 3.98 -10.09 -3.23
CA HIS A 190 3.46 -9.22 -2.19
C HIS A 190 2.90 -10.04 -1.04
N HIS A 191 2.94 -9.49 0.18
CA HIS A 191 2.44 -10.15 1.38
C HIS A 191 1.73 -9.13 2.26
N ASN A 192 0.43 -9.29 2.43
CA ASN A 192 -0.31 -8.52 3.44
C ASN A 192 -0.04 -9.10 4.82
N VAL A 193 0.62 -8.33 5.67
CA VAL A 193 0.87 -8.64 7.08
C VAL A 193 -0.24 -7.98 7.89
N LEU A 194 -1.09 -8.77 8.53
CA LEU A 194 -2.30 -8.32 9.19
C LEU A 194 -2.23 -8.60 10.69
N PHE A 195 -2.58 -7.62 11.51
CA PHE A 195 -2.60 -7.74 12.97
C PHE A 195 -4.02 -7.84 13.50
N LYS A 196 -4.17 -8.63 14.54
CA LYS A 196 -5.45 -8.82 15.22
C LYS A 196 -5.87 -7.61 16.04
N ASP A 197 -4.90 -6.98 16.70
CA ASP A 197 -5.13 -5.90 17.64
C ASP A 197 -4.91 -4.52 16.99
N ASP A 198 -5.53 -3.49 17.56
CA ASP A 198 -5.30 -2.08 17.23
C ASP A 198 -4.64 -1.31 18.39
N ASP A 199 -4.32 -1.99 19.49
CA ASP A 199 -3.57 -1.41 20.61
C ASP A 199 -2.09 -1.22 20.21
N PRO A 200 -1.54 0.01 20.23
CA PRO A 200 -0.14 0.26 19.93
C PRO A 200 0.87 -0.54 20.77
N ALA A 201 0.46 -1.02 21.95
CA ALA A 201 1.30 -1.86 22.80
C ALA A 201 1.42 -3.30 22.25
N LEU A 202 0.49 -3.72 21.39
CA LEU A 202 0.43 -5.04 20.74
C LEU A 202 0.73 -4.98 19.24
N LEU A 203 1.34 -3.89 18.79
CA LEU A 203 1.69 -3.66 17.39
C LEU A 203 3.18 -3.31 17.25
N PRO A 204 3.82 -3.67 16.14
CA PRO A 204 5.16 -3.19 15.81
C PRO A 204 5.19 -1.66 15.77
N ARG A 205 6.26 -1.07 16.28
CA ARG A 205 6.44 0.40 16.28
C ARG A 205 6.63 0.99 14.89
N ARG A 206 6.93 0.15 13.89
CA ARG A 206 7.07 0.47 12.46
C ARG A 206 6.80 -0.76 11.62
N PRO A 207 6.39 -0.60 10.37
CA PRO A 207 6.31 -1.69 9.40
C PRO A 207 7.70 -2.24 9.07
N ILE A 208 7.73 -3.49 8.60
CA ILE A 208 8.93 -4.11 8.02
C ILE A 208 8.71 -4.15 6.51
N ALA A 209 9.54 -3.43 5.79
CA ALA A 209 9.47 -3.31 4.33
C ALA A 209 10.27 -4.42 3.62
N ALA A 210 10.06 -4.58 2.33
CA ALA A 210 10.97 -5.36 1.49
C ALA A 210 12.25 -4.58 1.18
N SER A 211 13.33 -5.30 0.91
CA SER A 211 14.60 -4.74 0.43
C SER A 211 14.87 -5.19 -0.99
N GLY A 212 15.29 -4.30 -1.88
CA GLY A 212 15.65 -4.66 -3.24
C GLY A 212 15.18 -3.70 -4.31
N ALA A 213 15.12 -4.15 -5.56
CA ALA A 213 14.78 -3.30 -6.71
C ALA A 213 13.37 -2.73 -6.64
N GLY A 214 12.41 -3.47 -6.06
CA GLY A 214 11.05 -3.00 -5.83
C GLY A 214 10.98 -1.80 -4.91
N VAL A 215 11.76 -1.81 -3.83
CA VAL A 215 11.87 -0.67 -2.89
C VAL A 215 12.36 0.59 -3.61
N ALA A 216 13.34 0.47 -4.51
CA ALA A 216 13.82 1.61 -5.27
C ALA A 216 12.74 2.22 -6.19
N THR A 217 11.79 1.39 -6.64
CA THR A 217 10.67 1.82 -7.51
C THR A 217 9.50 2.35 -6.69
N VAL A 218 9.09 1.63 -5.67
CA VAL A 218 7.90 1.96 -4.84
C VAL A 218 8.21 3.06 -3.83
N ALA A 219 9.37 3.02 -3.18
CA ALA A 219 9.80 4.06 -2.25
C ALA A 219 10.31 5.33 -2.97
N ALA A 220 10.35 5.31 -4.31
CA ALA A 220 10.78 6.44 -5.14
C ALA A 220 12.00 7.20 -4.58
N ARG A 221 12.89 6.49 -3.88
CA ARG A 221 14.12 7.04 -3.29
C ARG A 221 15.13 7.50 -4.35
N SER A 222 14.74 7.40 -5.63
CA SER A 222 15.57 7.83 -6.74
C SER A 222 15.29 9.27 -7.16
N THR A 223 16.28 9.90 -7.78
CA THR A 223 16.20 11.26 -8.35
C THR A 223 15.14 11.41 -9.46
N SER A 224 14.54 10.34 -9.93
CA SER A 224 13.43 10.35 -10.91
C SER A 224 12.08 10.79 -10.30
N SER A 225 11.99 10.94 -8.99
CA SER A 225 10.82 11.40 -8.25
C SER A 225 10.33 12.82 -8.59
N ARG A 226 11.09 13.58 -9.38
CA ARG A 226 10.73 14.95 -9.79
C ARG A 226 9.73 15.04 -10.95
N LEU A 227 9.40 13.90 -11.58
CA LEU A 227 8.45 13.88 -12.69
C LEU A 227 7.05 14.40 -12.28
N PRO A 228 6.50 14.07 -11.10
CA PRO A 228 5.21 14.59 -10.70
C PRO A 228 5.17 16.11 -10.55
N SER A 229 6.23 16.77 -10.03
CA SER A 229 6.25 18.25 -9.95
C SER A 229 6.16 18.91 -11.32
N SER A 230 6.76 18.31 -12.35
CA SER A 230 6.68 18.83 -13.72
C SER A 230 5.26 18.72 -14.31
N LEU A 231 4.44 17.78 -13.83
CA LEU A 231 3.04 17.66 -14.22
C LEU A 231 2.22 18.89 -13.79
N GLY A 232 2.61 19.59 -12.73
CA GLY A 232 2.01 20.86 -12.32
C GLY A 232 2.16 21.99 -13.34
N ILE A 233 3.07 21.86 -14.33
CA ILE A 233 3.18 22.79 -15.45
C ILE A 233 2.07 22.54 -16.47
N VAL A 234 1.75 21.26 -16.71
CA VAL A 234 0.72 20.84 -17.66
C VAL A 234 -0.67 20.97 -17.05
N ASP A 235 -0.77 20.77 -15.73
CA ASP A 235 -2.01 20.88 -14.98
C ASP A 235 -1.87 21.88 -13.80
N PRO A 236 -1.82 23.19 -14.08
CA PRO A 236 -1.57 24.20 -13.08
C PRO A 236 -2.68 24.35 -12.03
N ARG A 237 -3.89 23.87 -12.33
CA ARG A 237 -5.02 23.90 -11.39
C ARG A 237 -4.81 22.95 -10.21
N HIS A 238 -4.12 21.84 -10.44
CA HIS A 238 -3.90 20.77 -9.45
C HIS A 238 -2.43 20.67 -9.03
N ARG A 239 -1.62 21.69 -9.32
CA ARG A 239 -0.18 21.67 -9.03
C ARG A 239 0.18 21.32 -7.59
N ASN A 240 -0.69 21.66 -6.62
CA ASN A 240 -0.44 21.36 -5.22
C ASN A 240 -0.47 19.83 -4.95
N TYR A 241 -1.30 19.06 -5.65
CA TYR A 241 -1.34 17.60 -5.51
C TYR A 241 -0.02 16.96 -5.92
N TYR A 242 0.57 17.43 -7.02
CA TYR A 242 1.87 16.96 -7.49
C TYR A 242 3.01 17.40 -6.56
N ALA A 243 2.92 18.60 -5.99
CA ALA A 243 3.88 19.09 -5.02
C ALA A 243 3.79 18.28 -3.70
N ASP A 244 2.60 17.95 -3.24
CA ASP A 244 2.39 17.15 -2.03
C ASP A 244 2.92 15.73 -2.20
N TYR A 245 2.69 15.11 -3.37
CA TYR A 245 3.27 13.80 -3.69
C TYR A 245 4.81 13.83 -3.65
N ASN A 246 5.44 14.83 -4.24
CA ASN A 246 6.89 14.95 -4.19
C ASN A 246 7.43 15.15 -2.78
N ARG A 247 6.75 15.98 -1.97
CA ARG A 247 7.12 16.19 -0.58
C ARG A 247 7.06 14.89 0.19
N TRP A 248 5.99 14.15 0.03
CA TRP A 248 5.82 12.84 0.66
C TRP A 248 6.97 11.88 0.28
N ILE A 249 7.41 11.85 -0.98
CA ILE A 249 8.57 11.08 -1.41
C ILE A 249 9.87 11.56 -0.73
N GLU A 250 10.05 12.87 -0.61
CA GLU A 250 11.22 13.45 0.06
C GLU A 250 11.23 13.07 1.55
N GLU A 251 10.10 13.09 2.21
CA GLU A 251 9.96 12.67 3.61
C GLU A 251 10.31 11.19 3.80
N MET A 252 9.82 10.30 2.96
CA MET A 252 10.20 8.89 3.00
C MET A 252 11.70 8.68 2.77
N ALA A 253 12.27 9.39 1.80
CA ALA A 253 13.70 9.30 1.50
C ALA A 253 14.59 9.80 2.66
N ALA A 254 14.06 10.65 3.52
CA ALA A 254 14.76 11.21 4.67
C ALA A 254 14.80 10.25 5.88
N VAL A 255 13.95 9.21 5.92
CA VAL A 255 13.95 8.23 7.01
C VAL A 255 15.23 7.40 6.95
N PRO A 256 16.05 7.36 8.02
CA PRO A 256 17.29 6.60 8.03
C PRO A 256 17.01 5.08 8.04
N ALA A 257 17.89 4.30 7.43
CA ALA A 257 17.80 2.85 7.51
C ALA A 257 18.07 2.37 8.95
N CYS A 258 17.34 1.35 9.37
CA CYS A 258 17.62 0.66 10.62
C CYS A 258 18.92 -0.15 10.53
N ASP A 259 19.57 -0.40 11.68
CA ASP A 259 20.71 -1.33 11.77
C ASP A 259 20.18 -2.77 11.66
N PRO A 260 20.52 -3.53 10.62
CA PRO A 260 20.00 -4.89 10.43
C PRO A 260 20.52 -5.89 11.47
N SER A 261 21.57 -5.56 12.20
CA SER A 261 22.15 -6.43 13.25
C SER A 261 21.40 -6.35 14.59
N VAL A 262 20.51 -5.36 14.74
CA VAL A 262 19.74 -5.13 15.98
C VAL A 262 18.35 -5.78 15.84
N PRO A 263 17.89 -6.50 16.88
CA PRO A 263 16.53 -7.05 16.90
C PRO A 263 15.47 -5.95 16.75
N SER A 264 14.39 -6.22 15.99
CA SER A 264 13.35 -5.26 15.65
C SER A 264 12.76 -4.50 16.86
N PRO A 265 12.44 -5.14 18.01
CA PRO A 265 11.92 -4.42 19.17
C PRO A 265 12.92 -3.45 19.81
N SER A 266 14.22 -3.65 19.58
CA SER A 266 15.30 -2.82 20.15
C SER A 266 15.71 -1.66 19.25
N LEU A 267 15.25 -1.64 18.00
CA LEU A 267 15.53 -0.57 17.05
C LEU A 267 14.77 0.72 17.41
N PRO A 268 15.28 1.91 17.03
CA PRO A 268 14.54 3.16 17.12
C PRO A 268 13.22 3.10 16.32
N ALA A 269 12.18 3.77 16.78
CA ALA A 269 10.92 3.84 16.03
C ALA A 269 11.08 4.62 14.70
N GLU A 270 12.02 5.55 14.65
CA GLU A 270 12.22 6.50 13.56
C GLU A 270 13.16 5.99 12.45
N CYS A 271 13.38 4.68 12.33
CA CYS A 271 14.17 4.13 11.23
C CYS A 271 13.31 3.26 10.30
N PHE A 272 13.78 3.09 9.07
CA PHE A 272 13.19 2.24 8.05
C PHE A 272 13.80 0.83 8.13
N GLU A 273 12.98 -0.13 8.53
CA GLU A 273 13.38 -1.53 8.64
C GLU A 273 13.01 -2.28 7.36
N SER A 274 13.93 -3.09 6.81
CA SER A 274 13.67 -3.85 5.61
C SER A 274 14.37 -5.19 5.60
N VAL A 275 13.77 -6.17 4.91
CA VAL A 275 14.27 -7.54 4.77
C VAL A 275 14.11 -8.03 3.32
N ALA A 276 14.91 -9.03 2.93
CA ALA A 276 15.00 -9.47 1.54
C ALA A 276 14.13 -10.68 1.18
N SER A 277 13.62 -11.40 2.18
CA SER A 277 12.87 -12.64 1.97
C SER A 277 11.72 -12.82 2.95
N PRO A 278 10.71 -13.64 2.62
CA PRO A 278 9.64 -13.98 3.56
C PRO A 278 10.15 -14.61 4.85
N GLY A 279 11.16 -15.48 4.78
CA GLY A 279 11.74 -16.09 5.98
C GLY A 279 12.38 -15.09 6.94
N GLU A 280 13.01 -14.03 6.41
CA GLU A 280 13.50 -12.92 7.23
C GLU A 280 12.33 -12.09 7.79
N LEU A 281 11.29 -11.85 7.01
CA LEU A 281 10.08 -11.17 7.47
C LEU A 281 9.46 -11.91 8.66
N TYR A 282 9.25 -13.23 8.53
CA TYR A 282 8.65 -14.04 9.59
C TYR A 282 9.51 -14.04 10.85
N ARG A 283 10.83 -14.17 10.71
CA ARG A 283 11.74 -14.08 11.85
C ARG A 283 11.63 -12.72 12.58
N LYS A 284 11.51 -11.63 11.84
CA LYS A 284 11.32 -10.29 12.42
C LYS A 284 9.94 -10.13 13.10
N LEU A 285 8.91 -10.74 12.54
CA LEU A 285 7.58 -10.81 13.17
C LEU A 285 7.62 -11.64 14.47
N ASP A 286 8.41 -12.72 14.51
CA ASP A 286 8.64 -13.51 15.73
C ASP A 286 9.37 -12.71 16.82
N GLU A 287 10.30 -11.85 16.43
CA GLU A 287 10.98 -10.96 17.38
C GLU A 287 10.00 -10.01 18.10
N TRP A 288 8.93 -9.57 17.43
CA TRP A 288 7.84 -8.80 18.01
C TRP A 288 6.87 -9.65 18.84
N GLY A 289 6.58 -10.87 18.41
CA GLY A 289 5.73 -11.83 19.11
C GLY A 289 4.26 -11.46 19.17
N TYR A 290 3.77 -10.59 18.30
CA TYR A 290 2.36 -10.21 18.22
C TYR A 290 1.58 -11.13 17.29
N ASP A 291 0.28 -11.35 17.58
CA ASP A 291 -0.62 -12.15 16.75
C ASP A 291 -0.78 -11.53 15.36
N ASN A 292 -0.40 -12.27 14.34
CA ASN A 292 -0.50 -11.82 12.95
C ASN A 292 -0.77 -12.99 12.01
N ILE A 293 -1.34 -12.68 10.84
CA ILE A 293 -1.43 -13.57 9.68
C ILE A 293 -0.78 -12.89 8.48
N VAL A 294 -0.31 -13.69 7.54
CA VAL A 294 0.31 -13.18 6.32
C VAL A 294 -0.38 -13.78 5.11
N ILE A 295 -0.85 -12.93 4.20
CA ILE A 295 -1.58 -13.34 3.00
C ILE A 295 -0.74 -12.98 1.76
N PRO A 296 -0.06 -13.94 1.11
CA PRO A 296 0.70 -13.70 -0.10
C PRO A 296 -0.21 -13.50 -1.32
N HIS A 297 0.23 -12.65 -2.25
CA HIS A 297 -0.41 -12.41 -3.54
C HIS A 297 0.59 -11.95 -4.61
N GLY A 298 0.14 -11.76 -5.87
CA GLY A 298 0.96 -11.24 -6.97
C GLY A 298 2.21 -12.07 -7.29
N THR A 299 2.18 -13.37 -7.04
CA THR A 299 3.37 -14.23 -7.04
C THR A 299 3.72 -14.82 -8.38
N SER A 300 2.70 -15.13 -9.20
CA SER A 300 2.91 -15.97 -10.37
C SER A 300 2.70 -15.25 -11.69
N TRP A 301 1.80 -14.30 -11.74
CA TRP A 301 1.47 -13.59 -12.97
C TRP A 301 0.92 -12.20 -12.68
N GLY A 302 1.58 -11.17 -13.18
CA GLY A 302 1.17 -9.79 -12.96
C GLY A 302 2.10 -8.78 -13.59
N PHE A 303 1.82 -7.52 -13.37
CA PHE A 303 2.52 -6.40 -13.99
C PHE A 303 4.02 -6.38 -13.68
N TYR A 304 4.41 -6.78 -12.47
CA TYR A 304 5.81 -6.79 -12.02
C TYR A 304 6.44 -8.18 -12.02
N THR A 305 5.69 -9.21 -12.38
CA THR A 305 6.12 -10.60 -12.23
C THR A 305 7.08 -10.98 -13.36
N PRO A 306 8.33 -11.35 -13.08
CA PRO A 306 9.29 -11.79 -14.09
C PRO A 306 8.88 -13.15 -14.66
N PRO A 307 9.27 -13.45 -15.91
CA PRO A 307 9.03 -14.75 -16.51
C PRO A 307 9.63 -15.89 -15.67
N GLY A 308 8.86 -16.95 -15.46
CA GLY A 308 9.28 -18.11 -14.67
C GLY A 308 9.05 -17.98 -13.15
N ALA A 309 8.54 -16.86 -12.67
CA ALA A 309 8.09 -16.74 -11.29
C ALA A 309 6.95 -17.72 -11.03
N SER A 310 6.91 -18.26 -9.82
CA SER A 310 5.92 -19.27 -9.41
C SER A 310 5.79 -19.33 -7.89
N TRP A 311 4.81 -20.07 -7.41
CA TRP A 311 4.60 -20.33 -5.98
C TRP A 311 5.73 -21.11 -5.28
N ARG A 312 6.69 -21.68 -6.02
CA ARG A 312 7.77 -22.49 -5.44
C ARG A 312 8.55 -21.78 -4.34
N HIS A 313 8.80 -20.49 -4.52
CA HIS A 313 9.52 -19.70 -3.52
C HIS A 313 8.68 -19.51 -2.25
N GLN A 314 7.40 -19.24 -2.41
CA GLN A 314 6.47 -19.13 -1.30
C GLN A 314 6.36 -20.44 -0.51
N LEU A 315 6.27 -21.57 -1.20
CA LEU A 315 6.21 -22.89 -0.57
C LEU A 315 7.50 -23.27 0.15
N ARG A 316 8.66 -22.88 -0.42
CA ARG A 316 9.96 -23.16 0.17
C ARG A 316 10.23 -22.30 1.42
N ASP A 317 9.94 -21.00 1.33
CA ASP A 317 10.31 -19.99 2.31
C ASP A 317 9.11 -19.53 3.14
N GLY A 318 7.94 -20.15 2.94
CA GLY A 318 6.69 -19.85 3.63
C GLY A 318 6.65 -20.45 5.03
N ASP A 319 5.80 -19.87 5.85
CA ASP A 319 5.43 -20.40 7.17
C ASP A 319 3.95 -20.79 7.17
N PRO A 320 3.63 -22.11 7.13
CA PRO A 320 2.24 -22.56 7.08
C PRO A 320 1.40 -22.14 8.30
N SER A 321 2.02 -21.81 9.42
CA SER A 321 1.31 -21.35 10.61
C SER A 321 0.78 -19.90 10.44
N ARG A 322 1.38 -19.11 9.56
CA ARG A 322 1.03 -17.71 9.28
C ARG A 322 0.31 -17.54 7.94
N THR A 323 0.67 -18.36 6.94
CA THR A 323 0.21 -18.24 5.56
C THR A 323 -0.90 -19.26 5.25
N GLY A 324 -1.92 -19.32 6.11
CA GLY A 324 -3.08 -20.19 5.91
C GLY A 324 -4.06 -19.73 4.83
N LEU A 325 -3.84 -18.51 4.29
CA LEU A 325 -4.68 -17.88 3.26
C LEU A 325 -3.81 -17.41 2.10
N ILE A 326 -4.43 -17.30 0.93
CA ILE A 326 -3.81 -16.77 -0.29
C ILE A 326 -4.82 -15.84 -0.95
N GLU A 327 -4.36 -14.69 -1.40
CA GLU A 327 -5.13 -13.84 -2.30
C GLU A 327 -4.85 -14.27 -3.74
N VAL A 328 -5.88 -14.78 -4.41
CA VAL A 328 -5.75 -15.36 -5.76
C VAL A 328 -5.64 -14.28 -6.82
N TYR A 329 -6.42 -13.21 -6.69
CA TYR A 329 -6.45 -12.07 -7.62
C TYR A 329 -6.27 -10.77 -6.87
N SER A 330 -5.41 -9.90 -7.39
CA SER A 330 -5.21 -8.54 -6.89
C SER A 330 -4.99 -7.56 -8.03
N GLY A 331 -4.86 -6.26 -7.73
CA GLY A 331 -4.41 -5.26 -8.68
C GLY A 331 -3.02 -5.53 -9.26
N HIS A 332 -2.19 -6.29 -8.55
CA HIS A 332 -0.84 -6.66 -8.96
C HIS A 332 -0.80 -7.88 -9.88
N GLY A 333 -1.85 -8.69 -9.96
CA GLY A 333 -1.93 -9.81 -10.86
C GLY A 333 -2.66 -11.02 -10.29
N SER A 334 -2.57 -12.13 -11.03
CA SER A 334 -3.17 -13.41 -10.64
C SER A 334 -2.13 -14.32 -10.00
N SER A 335 -2.49 -14.96 -8.91
CA SER A 335 -1.73 -16.03 -8.28
C SER A 335 -2.12 -17.42 -8.80
N GLU A 336 -3.20 -17.52 -9.57
CA GLU A 336 -3.63 -18.72 -10.25
C GLU A 336 -3.01 -18.80 -11.64
N VAL A 337 -1.96 -19.60 -11.80
CA VAL A 337 -1.30 -19.81 -13.10
C VAL A 337 -1.48 -21.25 -13.53
N TYR A 338 -2.15 -21.44 -14.63
CA TYR A 338 -2.36 -22.75 -15.27
C TYR A 338 -1.64 -22.88 -16.61
N ARG A 339 -0.81 -21.92 -16.98
CA ARG A 339 0.02 -21.93 -18.20
C ARG A 339 1.26 -21.04 -18.04
N ASP A 340 2.26 -21.22 -18.91
CA ASP A 340 3.45 -20.39 -18.94
C ASP A 340 3.14 -18.90 -19.06
N PHE A 341 4.08 -18.08 -18.56
CA PHE A 341 4.11 -16.64 -18.78
C PHE A 341 4.09 -16.24 -20.27
N VAL A 342 4.39 -17.18 -21.15
CA VAL A 342 4.36 -17.00 -22.60
C VAL A 342 2.94 -17.18 -23.11
N SER A 343 2.33 -16.10 -23.59
CA SER A 343 0.96 -16.10 -24.12
C SER A 343 0.81 -16.89 -25.44
N ARG A 344 1.90 -17.14 -26.16
CA ARG A 344 1.92 -17.87 -27.44
C ARG A 344 3.19 -18.67 -27.57
N ARG A 345 3.07 -19.91 -28.04
CA ARG A 345 4.22 -20.75 -28.46
C ARG A 345 4.02 -21.25 -29.88
N ARG A 346 5.12 -21.51 -30.58
CA ARG A 346 5.06 -22.27 -31.83
C ARG A 346 5.06 -23.75 -31.50
N ASN A 347 4.14 -24.51 -32.09
CA ASN A 347 4.17 -25.97 -32.06
C ASN A 347 5.23 -26.50 -32.98
N GLU A 348 5.42 -27.81 -32.99
CA GLU A 348 6.41 -28.52 -33.87
C GLU A 348 6.18 -28.27 -35.36
N GLN A 349 4.95 -27.96 -35.75
CA GLN A 349 4.55 -27.63 -37.12
C GLN A 349 4.73 -26.12 -37.43
N GLY A 350 5.31 -25.35 -36.54
CA GLY A 350 5.58 -23.91 -36.71
C GLY A 350 4.37 -22.99 -36.57
N GLN A 351 3.22 -23.51 -36.17
CA GLN A 351 1.98 -22.73 -35.97
C GLN A 351 1.97 -22.08 -34.58
N TRP A 352 1.44 -20.86 -34.51
CA TRP A 352 1.24 -20.16 -33.26
C TRP A 352 -0.03 -20.68 -32.55
N GLY A 353 0.09 -21.05 -31.29
CA GLY A 353 -1.01 -21.45 -30.42
C GLY A 353 -0.81 -20.98 -28.99
N CYS A 354 -1.82 -21.16 -28.16
CA CYS A 354 -1.68 -21.04 -26.70
C CYS A 354 -0.83 -22.19 -26.21
N PRO A 355 0.07 -21.97 -25.24
CA PRO A 355 0.76 -23.06 -24.55
C PRO A 355 -0.26 -23.93 -23.81
N GLU A 356 0.06 -25.20 -23.65
CA GLU A 356 -0.73 -26.10 -22.78
C GLU A 356 -0.70 -25.60 -21.34
N PRO A 357 -1.77 -25.81 -20.57
CA PRO A 357 -1.80 -25.52 -19.14
C PRO A 357 -0.65 -26.23 -18.44
N GLN A 358 0.01 -25.56 -17.51
CA GLN A 358 1.03 -26.19 -16.69
C GLN A 358 0.37 -26.94 -15.52
N GLU A 359 0.76 -28.18 -15.31
CA GLU A 359 0.21 -29.03 -14.23
C GLU A 359 0.54 -28.54 -12.82
N ASN A 360 1.37 -27.50 -12.68
CA ASN A 360 2.07 -27.22 -11.43
C ASN A 360 1.44 -26.17 -10.53
N LEU A 361 0.26 -25.64 -10.84
CA LEU A 361 -0.24 -24.49 -10.10
C LEU A 361 -1.75 -24.46 -9.88
N SER A 362 -2.37 -25.60 -9.79
CA SER A 362 -3.68 -25.66 -9.17
C SER A 362 -3.49 -25.64 -7.64
N LEU A 363 -3.85 -24.54 -7.01
CA LEU A 363 -3.93 -24.41 -5.55
C LEU A 363 -4.88 -25.45 -4.92
N ILE A 364 -5.69 -26.11 -5.74
CA ILE A 364 -6.59 -27.21 -5.37
C ILE A 364 -5.83 -28.46 -4.87
N HIS A 365 -4.52 -28.55 -5.13
CA HIS A 365 -3.68 -29.66 -4.71
C HIS A 365 -2.85 -29.37 -3.45
N ILE A 366 -3.10 -28.27 -2.76
CA ILE A 366 -2.46 -27.88 -1.48
C ILE A 366 -3.40 -28.19 -0.30
N SER A 367 -4.29 -29.16 -0.44
CA SER A 367 -5.14 -29.66 0.65
C SER A 367 -4.54 -30.92 1.30
#